data_64a3c747c88f6406cbb5efc12ef3fb46
#
_entry.id   64a3c747c88f6406cbb5efc12ef3fb46
#
_cell.length_a   1.000
_cell.length_b   1.000
_cell.length_c   1.000
_cell.angle_alpha   90.00
_cell.angle_beta   90.00
_cell.angle_gamma   90.00
#
_symmetry.space_group_name_H-M   'P 1'
#
loop_
_entity.id
_entity.type
_entity.pdbx_description
1 polymer ?
#
loop_
_entity_poly.entity_id
_entity_poly.type
_entity_poly.pdbx_seq_one_letter_code
_entity_poly.pdbx_strand_id
1 'polypeptide(L)'
;MFFGSIPALVTPFSAGRVAEDTFAAFLEWQIVEGSDALVPCGTTGESATLSRDEHRDVIAQTVRVANRRVPVIAGCGNYSTAAAIELVSAAADVGADAALVVVPYYNKPSQAGLVAHFTAIADASPLPIVVYNVPSRTVADISVETLAAVAKHPRIVAIKDATGNLGRVSAQRLECGETFVQLSGNDDMALGFNAMGGVGCISVTANVAPRLCSDFQKATREGRWDDALKLQDKLYPLHAALFTDASPGPTKYALSRVRQGFPSELRLPLVEPSDASKRAVDAALEHAGLI
;
A
#
# COMPACT_ATOMS: atom_id res chain seq x y z
N MET A 1 -8.23 1.04 -14.22
CA MET A 1 -7.57 2.21 -13.60
C MET A 1 -7.60 1.98 -12.09
N PHE A 2 -6.51 2.25 -11.36
CA PHE A 2 -6.44 2.06 -9.91
C PHE A 2 -6.99 3.29 -9.20
N PHE A 3 -7.86 3.13 -8.22
CA PHE A 3 -8.50 4.21 -7.47
C PHE A 3 -9.08 3.70 -6.15
N GLY A 4 -9.54 4.62 -5.29
CA GLY A 4 -10.35 4.31 -4.13
C GLY A 4 -9.56 3.77 -2.94
N SER A 5 -10.16 2.85 -2.19
CA SER A 5 -9.61 2.24 -0.99
C SER A 5 -8.84 0.97 -1.34
N ILE A 6 -7.52 1.00 -1.15
CA ILE A 6 -6.61 -0.07 -1.56
C ILE A 6 -5.77 -0.49 -0.35
N PRO A 7 -6.08 -1.60 0.35
CA PRO A 7 -5.27 -2.04 1.47
C PRO A 7 -3.86 -2.47 1.04
N ALA A 8 -2.83 -1.89 1.69
CA ALA A 8 -1.50 -2.48 1.71
C ALA A 8 -1.55 -3.65 2.69
N LEU A 9 -1.85 -4.84 2.18
CA LEU A 9 -2.20 -6.00 2.99
C LEU A 9 -1.10 -6.42 3.96
N VAL A 10 -1.46 -6.74 5.19
CA VAL A 10 -0.59 -7.51 6.09
C VAL A 10 -0.53 -8.96 5.63
N THR A 11 0.57 -9.63 5.91
CA THR A 11 0.72 -11.09 5.75
C THR A 11 0.59 -11.74 7.12
N PRO A 12 -0.47 -12.52 7.42
CA PRO A 12 -0.60 -13.20 8.70
C PRO A 12 0.40 -14.35 8.79
N PHE A 13 1.09 -14.46 9.92
CA PHE A 13 1.98 -15.58 10.23
C PHE A 13 1.47 -16.39 11.41
N SER A 14 1.76 -17.69 11.39
CA SER A 14 1.54 -18.61 12.50
C SER A 14 2.67 -19.63 12.55
N ALA A 15 3.32 -19.75 13.70
CA ALA A 15 4.49 -20.60 13.90
C ALA A 15 5.59 -20.37 12.83
N GLY A 16 5.86 -19.10 12.52
CA GLY A 16 6.89 -18.66 11.56
C GLY A 16 6.51 -18.81 10.08
N ARG A 17 5.33 -19.33 9.74
CA ARG A 17 4.86 -19.59 8.38
C ARG A 17 3.69 -18.69 8.02
N VAL A 18 3.46 -18.46 6.72
CA VAL A 18 2.26 -17.76 6.26
C VAL A 18 1.02 -18.60 6.64
N ALA A 19 0.07 -17.95 7.32
CA ALA A 19 -1.20 -18.59 7.72
C ALA A 19 -2.21 -18.49 6.56
N GLU A 20 -2.10 -19.39 5.60
CA GLU A 20 -2.79 -19.36 4.30
C GLU A 20 -4.32 -19.26 4.44
N ASP A 21 -4.95 -20.07 5.28
CA ASP A 21 -6.42 -20.06 5.46
C ASP A 21 -6.89 -18.73 6.07
N THR A 22 -6.13 -18.21 7.05
CA THR A 22 -6.42 -16.90 7.64
C THR A 22 -6.26 -15.80 6.61
N PHE A 23 -5.23 -15.89 5.77
CA PHE A 23 -5.01 -14.91 4.71
C PHE A 23 -6.12 -14.95 3.67
N ALA A 24 -6.57 -16.13 3.23
CA ALA A 24 -7.69 -16.26 2.31
C ALA A 24 -8.98 -15.63 2.86
N ALA A 25 -9.32 -15.93 4.11
CA ALA A 25 -10.48 -15.34 4.79
C ALA A 25 -10.36 -13.81 4.98
N PHE A 26 -9.14 -13.31 5.21
CA PHE A 26 -8.86 -11.89 5.30
C PHE A 26 -9.03 -11.18 3.96
N LEU A 27 -8.51 -11.75 2.87
CA LEU A 27 -8.68 -11.23 1.51
C LEU A 27 -10.16 -11.14 1.11
N GLU A 28 -10.92 -12.19 1.36
CA GLU A 28 -12.35 -12.22 1.09
C GLU A 28 -13.09 -11.11 1.86
N TRP A 29 -12.78 -10.95 3.15
CA TRP A 29 -13.36 -9.89 3.95
C TRP A 29 -13.02 -8.50 3.39
N GLN A 30 -11.77 -8.24 2.99
CA GLN A 30 -11.39 -6.97 2.38
C GLN A 30 -12.23 -6.64 1.14
N ILE A 31 -12.47 -7.62 0.29
CA ILE A 31 -13.27 -7.44 -0.92
C ILE A 31 -14.73 -7.18 -0.58
N VAL A 32 -15.32 -7.95 0.32
CA VAL A 32 -16.73 -7.80 0.76
C VAL A 32 -16.95 -6.44 1.43
N GLU A 33 -15.97 -5.95 2.17
CA GLU A 33 -16.01 -4.64 2.82
C GLU A 33 -15.74 -3.46 1.85
N GLY A 34 -15.47 -3.72 0.58
CA GLY A 34 -15.45 -2.70 -0.46
C GLY A 34 -14.07 -2.15 -0.82
N SER A 35 -13.01 -2.93 -0.61
CA SER A 35 -11.69 -2.58 -1.17
C SER A 35 -11.75 -2.54 -2.70
N ASP A 36 -11.23 -1.47 -3.31
CA ASP A 36 -11.26 -1.25 -4.77
C ASP A 36 -10.09 -1.96 -5.48
N ALA A 37 -9.02 -2.31 -4.77
CA ALA A 37 -7.90 -3.14 -5.22
C ALA A 37 -7.19 -3.74 -4.00
N LEU A 38 -6.25 -4.67 -4.22
CA LEU A 38 -5.47 -5.33 -3.17
C LEU A 38 -3.97 -5.20 -3.43
N VAL A 39 -3.17 -4.87 -2.39
CA VAL A 39 -1.70 -4.79 -2.50
C VAL A 39 -1.05 -5.81 -1.57
N PRO A 40 -0.80 -7.05 -2.02
CA PRO A 40 0.03 -8.02 -1.29
C PRO A 40 1.52 -7.67 -1.39
N CYS A 41 2.31 -8.17 -0.47
CA CYS A 41 3.78 -8.07 -0.48
C CYS A 41 4.33 -6.63 -0.54
N GLY A 42 3.57 -5.63 -0.06
CA GLY A 42 4.11 -4.29 0.21
C GLY A 42 4.94 -4.28 1.50
N THR A 43 5.33 -3.08 1.94
CA THR A 43 6.04 -2.87 3.23
C THR A 43 5.23 -3.43 4.40
N THR A 44 3.93 -3.13 4.43
CA THR A 44 2.98 -3.60 5.46
C THR A 44 2.82 -5.12 5.44
N GLY A 45 3.02 -5.76 4.30
CA GLY A 45 3.00 -7.22 4.13
C GLY A 45 4.30 -7.92 4.50
N GLU A 46 5.25 -7.22 5.13
CA GLU A 46 6.55 -7.75 5.57
C GLU A 46 7.35 -8.43 4.43
N SER A 47 7.26 -7.88 3.22
CA SER A 47 7.90 -8.45 2.02
C SER A 47 9.42 -8.65 2.17
N ALA A 48 10.09 -7.83 3.01
CA ALA A 48 11.52 -7.92 3.24
C ALA A 48 11.95 -9.24 3.93
N THR A 49 11.04 -9.93 4.61
CA THR A 49 11.29 -11.18 5.35
C THR A 49 10.60 -12.39 4.73
N LEU A 50 9.91 -12.21 3.61
CA LEU A 50 9.38 -13.33 2.81
C LEU A 50 10.51 -13.95 1.97
N SER A 51 10.55 -15.28 1.91
CA SER A 51 11.32 -15.97 0.89
C SER A 51 10.73 -15.69 -0.51
N ARG A 52 11.48 -15.99 -1.57
CA ARG A 52 10.97 -15.81 -2.93
C ARG A 52 9.73 -16.66 -3.21
N ASP A 53 9.70 -17.86 -2.69
CA ASP A 53 8.54 -18.76 -2.85
C ASP A 53 7.34 -18.23 -2.06
N GLU A 54 7.51 -17.81 -0.80
CA GLU A 54 6.44 -17.21 -0.01
C GLU A 54 5.90 -15.94 -0.67
N HIS A 55 6.78 -15.08 -1.20
CA HIS A 55 6.38 -13.86 -1.91
C HIS A 55 5.49 -14.18 -3.11
N ARG A 56 5.91 -15.13 -3.96
CA ARG A 56 5.12 -15.59 -5.10
C ARG A 56 3.79 -16.19 -4.66
N ASP A 57 3.80 -17.05 -3.64
CA ASP A 57 2.62 -17.78 -3.19
C ASP A 57 1.58 -16.87 -2.53
N VAL A 58 2.01 -15.85 -1.78
CA VAL A 58 1.13 -14.79 -1.23
C VAL A 58 0.46 -14.00 -2.35
N ILE A 59 1.18 -13.65 -3.42
CA ILE A 59 0.59 -12.96 -4.58
C ILE A 59 -0.38 -13.91 -5.29
N ALA A 60 0.03 -15.16 -5.57
CA ALA A 60 -0.82 -16.16 -6.23
C ALA A 60 -2.12 -16.40 -5.46
N GLN A 61 -2.05 -16.49 -4.13
CA GLN A 61 -3.23 -16.64 -3.29
C GLN A 61 -4.13 -15.40 -3.37
N THR A 62 -3.55 -14.20 -3.37
CA THR A 62 -4.32 -12.95 -3.50
C THR A 62 -5.05 -12.90 -4.84
N VAL A 63 -4.39 -13.24 -5.95
CA VAL A 63 -4.99 -13.31 -7.29
C VAL A 63 -6.11 -14.33 -7.34
N ARG A 64 -5.89 -15.52 -6.79
CA ARG A 64 -6.90 -16.59 -6.76
C ARG A 64 -8.15 -16.15 -5.99
N VAL A 65 -8.00 -15.55 -4.80
CA VAL A 65 -9.13 -15.10 -3.98
C VAL A 65 -9.80 -13.88 -4.62
N ALA A 66 -9.03 -12.93 -5.14
CA ALA A 66 -9.58 -11.77 -5.84
C ALA A 66 -10.48 -12.19 -7.01
N ASN A 67 -10.09 -13.24 -7.74
CA ASN A 67 -10.87 -13.84 -8.84
C ASN A 67 -11.44 -12.77 -9.79
N ARG A 68 -10.63 -11.78 -10.16
CA ARG A 68 -10.97 -10.64 -11.03
C ARG A 68 -12.08 -9.71 -10.49
N ARG A 69 -12.52 -9.87 -9.23
CA ARG A 69 -13.49 -8.95 -8.61
C ARG A 69 -12.87 -7.57 -8.34
N VAL A 70 -11.60 -7.57 -7.99
CA VAL A 70 -10.78 -6.37 -7.78
C VAL A 70 -9.37 -6.62 -8.31
N PRO A 71 -8.65 -5.60 -8.81
CA PRO A 71 -7.27 -5.76 -9.28
C PRO A 71 -6.30 -6.03 -8.13
N VAL A 72 -5.22 -6.77 -8.46
CA VAL A 72 -4.10 -7.09 -7.56
C VAL A 72 -2.85 -6.34 -8.02
N ILE A 73 -2.32 -5.46 -7.17
CA ILE A 73 -1.11 -4.68 -7.40
C ILE A 73 0.01 -5.28 -6.54
N ALA A 74 0.84 -6.14 -7.09
CA ALA A 74 1.85 -6.87 -6.34
C ALA A 74 3.04 -5.99 -5.92
N GLY A 75 3.44 -6.03 -4.66
CA GLY A 75 4.67 -5.38 -4.18
C GLY A 75 5.91 -6.09 -4.73
N CYS A 76 6.66 -5.44 -5.64
CA CYS A 76 7.80 -6.03 -6.37
C CYS A 76 9.09 -5.19 -6.26
N GLY A 77 9.09 -4.12 -5.46
CA GLY A 77 10.24 -3.23 -5.34
C GLY A 77 11.44 -3.86 -4.62
N ASN A 78 12.63 -3.54 -5.10
CA ASN A 78 13.90 -3.94 -4.49
C ASN A 78 14.98 -2.89 -4.75
N TYR A 79 15.99 -2.80 -3.88
CA TYR A 79 17.15 -1.93 -4.10
C TYR A 79 18.04 -2.42 -5.25
N SER A 80 17.92 -3.66 -5.70
CA SER A 80 18.56 -4.23 -6.87
C SER A 80 17.58 -4.21 -8.05
N THR A 81 17.97 -3.57 -9.16
CA THR A 81 17.16 -3.52 -10.39
C THR A 81 16.86 -4.92 -10.93
N ALA A 82 17.87 -5.80 -10.95
CA ALA A 82 17.71 -7.17 -11.42
C ALA A 82 16.70 -7.95 -10.55
N ALA A 83 16.81 -7.83 -9.23
CA ALA A 83 15.88 -8.49 -8.31
C ALA A 83 14.44 -7.94 -8.44
N ALA A 84 14.28 -6.63 -8.69
CA ALA A 84 12.96 -6.04 -8.94
C ALA A 84 12.34 -6.59 -10.24
N ILE A 85 13.12 -6.72 -11.30
CA ILE A 85 12.67 -7.32 -12.59
C ILE A 85 12.21 -8.77 -12.36
N GLU A 86 12.97 -9.57 -11.63
CA GLU A 86 12.58 -10.95 -11.30
C GLU A 86 11.27 -11.02 -10.50
N LEU A 87 11.09 -10.13 -9.51
CA LEU A 87 9.85 -10.08 -8.72
C LEU A 87 8.65 -9.66 -9.57
N VAL A 88 8.83 -8.70 -10.48
CA VAL A 88 7.77 -8.27 -11.42
C VAL A 88 7.39 -9.40 -12.36
N SER A 89 8.37 -10.13 -12.91
CA SER A 89 8.11 -11.30 -13.76
C SER A 89 7.34 -12.38 -13.01
N ALA A 90 7.80 -12.73 -11.81
CA ALA A 90 7.12 -13.74 -10.98
C ALA A 90 5.68 -13.34 -10.60
N ALA A 91 5.43 -12.04 -10.37
CA ALA A 91 4.07 -11.54 -10.11
C ALA A 91 3.18 -11.63 -11.35
N ALA A 92 3.73 -11.36 -12.54
CA ALA A 92 3.01 -11.53 -13.80
C ALA A 92 2.65 -12.99 -14.07
N ASP A 93 3.58 -13.93 -13.83
CA ASP A 93 3.38 -15.35 -14.03
C ASP A 93 2.23 -15.92 -13.20
N VAL A 94 1.96 -15.34 -12.02
CA VAL A 94 0.84 -15.72 -11.15
C VAL A 94 -0.42 -14.90 -11.37
N GLY A 95 -0.41 -13.96 -12.33
CA GLY A 95 -1.61 -13.23 -12.79
C GLY A 95 -1.92 -11.94 -12.05
N ALA A 96 -0.93 -11.27 -11.44
CA ALA A 96 -1.13 -9.92 -10.91
C ALA A 96 -1.47 -8.92 -12.03
N ASP A 97 -2.22 -7.85 -11.69
CA ASP A 97 -2.67 -6.84 -12.65
C ASP A 97 -1.68 -5.68 -12.79
N ALA A 98 -0.84 -5.45 -11.78
CA ALA A 98 0.22 -4.43 -11.79
C ALA A 98 1.30 -4.75 -10.75
N ALA A 99 2.43 -4.05 -10.86
CA ALA A 99 3.52 -4.11 -9.89
C ALA A 99 3.72 -2.77 -9.17
N LEU A 100 3.76 -2.78 -7.84
CA LEU A 100 4.15 -1.65 -7.00
C LEU A 100 5.66 -1.73 -6.75
N VAL A 101 6.39 -0.74 -7.26
CA VAL A 101 7.86 -0.71 -7.19
C VAL A 101 8.32 0.49 -6.37
N VAL A 102 8.86 0.21 -5.19
CA VAL A 102 9.39 1.25 -4.30
C VAL A 102 10.71 1.80 -4.83
N VAL A 103 10.93 3.11 -4.64
CA VAL A 103 12.23 3.75 -4.87
C VAL A 103 13.31 2.97 -4.12
N PRO A 104 14.45 2.63 -4.77
CA PRO A 104 15.53 1.88 -4.13
C PRO A 104 16.00 2.53 -2.82
N TYR A 105 16.02 1.73 -1.78
CA TYR A 105 16.42 2.09 -0.42
C TYR A 105 17.85 1.65 -0.15
N TYR A 106 18.47 2.15 0.93
CA TYR A 106 19.80 1.79 1.42
C TYR A 106 20.95 2.29 0.51
N ASN A 107 21.02 1.88 -0.76
CA ASN A 107 22.09 2.27 -1.70
C ASN A 107 21.91 3.67 -2.30
N LYS A 108 20.79 4.36 -2.03
CA LYS A 108 20.53 5.78 -2.31
C LYS A 108 20.94 6.22 -3.72
N PRO A 109 20.29 5.73 -4.77
CA PRO A 109 20.64 6.11 -6.15
C PRO A 109 20.41 7.60 -6.40
N SER A 110 21.19 8.17 -7.33
CA SER A 110 20.93 9.52 -7.85
C SER A 110 19.65 9.56 -8.69
N GLN A 111 19.16 10.76 -9.04
CA GLN A 111 17.99 10.91 -9.90
C GLN A 111 18.19 10.22 -11.26
N ALA A 112 19.36 10.33 -11.85
CA ALA A 112 19.70 9.59 -13.07
C ALA A 112 19.67 8.07 -12.86
N GLY A 113 20.13 7.59 -11.71
CA GLY A 113 20.03 6.18 -11.31
C GLY A 113 18.58 5.71 -11.15
N LEU A 114 17.69 6.56 -10.61
CA LEU A 114 16.26 6.29 -10.53
C LEU A 114 15.62 6.20 -11.92
N VAL A 115 15.96 7.11 -12.84
CA VAL A 115 15.49 7.00 -14.23
C VAL A 115 15.92 5.67 -14.84
N ALA A 116 17.20 5.32 -14.73
CA ALA A 116 17.71 4.06 -15.29
C ALA A 116 17.03 2.82 -14.66
N HIS A 117 16.84 2.83 -13.33
CA HIS A 117 16.19 1.75 -12.58
C HIS A 117 14.75 1.51 -13.04
N PHE A 118 13.91 2.55 -13.03
CA PHE A 118 12.49 2.42 -13.40
C PHE A 118 12.31 2.14 -14.89
N THR A 119 13.15 2.72 -15.77
CA THR A 119 13.12 2.41 -17.20
C THR A 119 13.46 0.95 -17.46
N ALA A 120 14.54 0.43 -16.87
CA ALA A 120 14.93 -0.98 -17.04
C ALA A 120 13.86 -1.96 -16.54
N ILE A 121 13.19 -1.64 -15.40
CA ILE A 121 12.08 -2.46 -14.90
C ILE A 121 10.89 -2.37 -15.85
N ALA A 122 10.54 -1.18 -16.33
CA ALA A 122 9.40 -0.98 -17.23
C ALA A 122 9.61 -1.64 -18.59
N ASP A 123 10.84 -1.58 -19.15
CA ASP A 123 11.21 -2.26 -20.40
C ASP A 123 11.05 -3.78 -20.30
N ALA A 124 11.44 -4.37 -19.17
CA ALA A 124 11.36 -5.81 -18.92
C ALA A 124 9.97 -6.28 -18.43
N SER A 125 9.11 -5.37 -17.97
CA SER A 125 7.86 -5.71 -17.30
C SER A 125 6.76 -6.06 -18.30
N PRO A 126 6.04 -7.20 -18.11
CA PRO A 126 4.77 -7.43 -18.78
C PRO A 126 3.59 -6.68 -18.10
N LEU A 127 3.78 -6.14 -16.89
CA LEU A 127 2.76 -5.48 -16.08
C LEU A 127 2.88 -3.96 -16.11
N PRO A 128 1.79 -3.21 -15.91
CA PRO A 128 1.85 -1.81 -15.53
C PRO A 128 2.61 -1.62 -14.20
N ILE A 129 3.37 -0.53 -14.10
CA ILE A 129 4.17 -0.19 -12.92
C ILE A 129 3.53 0.98 -12.17
N VAL A 130 3.37 0.81 -10.87
CA VAL A 130 3.05 1.85 -9.91
C VAL A 130 4.34 2.22 -9.16
N VAL A 131 4.86 3.41 -9.38
CA VAL A 131 6.03 3.91 -8.63
C VAL A 131 5.64 4.15 -7.18
N TYR A 132 6.46 3.74 -6.21
CA TYR A 132 6.21 4.01 -4.80
C TYR A 132 7.33 4.87 -4.22
N ASN A 133 6.96 6.09 -3.81
CA ASN A 133 7.88 7.05 -3.21
C ASN A 133 7.58 7.23 -1.71
N VAL A 134 8.54 6.87 -0.85
CA VAL A 134 8.42 6.90 0.61
C VAL A 134 9.74 7.31 1.27
N PRO A 135 10.13 8.59 1.15
CA PRO A 135 11.45 9.06 1.61
C PRO A 135 11.74 8.82 3.08
N SER A 136 10.71 8.75 3.93
CA SER A 136 10.84 8.41 5.36
C SER A 136 11.42 7.01 5.61
N ARG A 137 11.31 6.10 4.64
CA ARG A 137 11.85 4.72 4.71
C ARG A 137 13.06 4.51 3.80
N THR A 138 13.01 5.09 2.59
CA THR A 138 14.04 4.86 1.57
C THR A 138 15.21 5.82 1.66
N VAL A 139 15.04 6.97 2.33
CA VAL A 139 15.96 8.12 2.33
C VAL A 139 16.14 8.75 0.94
N ALA A 140 15.98 7.96 -0.12
CA ALA A 140 15.91 8.46 -1.49
C ALA A 140 14.49 8.96 -1.81
N ASP A 141 14.41 10.11 -2.48
CA ASP A 141 13.17 10.76 -2.91
C ASP A 141 13.23 10.97 -4.44
N ILE A 142 12.29 10.43 -5.18
CA ILE A 142 12.18 10.70 -6.61
C ILE A 142 11.61 12.10 -6.81
N SER A 143 12.34 12.99 -7.48
CA SER A 143 11.85 14.33 -7.78
C SER A 143 10.67 14.30 -8.76
N VAL A 144 9.90 15.39 -8.84
CA VAL A 144 8.79 15.49 -9.78
C VAL A 144 9.28 15.41 -11.22
N GLU A 145 10.42 16.04 -11.53
CA GLU A 145 11.05 16.02 -12.86
C GLU A 145 11.51 14.59 -13.23
N THR A 146 12.07 13.88 -12.27
CA THR A 146 12.48 12.47 -12.47
C THR A 146 11.27 11.57 -12.66
N LEU A 147 10.21 11.77 -11.86
CA LEU A 147 8.95 11.04 -12.05
C LEU A 147 8.36 11.31 -13.43
N ALA A 148 8.33 12.58 -13.87
CA ALA A 148 7.84 12.95 -15.19
C ALA A 148 8.67 12.33 -16.33
N ALA A 149 9.99 12.21 -16.13
CA ALA A 149 10.86 11.54 -17.11
C ALA A 149 10.50 10.05 -17.27
N VAL A 150 10.30 9.33 -16.14
CA VAL A 150 9.96 7.90 -16.20
C VAL A 150 8.49 7.66 -16.57
N ALA A 151 7.57 8.56 -16.22
CA ALA A 151 6.16 8.48 -16.59
C ALA A 151 5.89 8.58 -18.11
N LYS A 152 6.89 9.01 -18.91
CA LYS A 152 6.81 8.92 -20.37
C LYS A 152 6.80 7.47 -20.89
N HIS A 153 7.25 6.54 -20.07
CA HIS A 153 7.20 5.12 -20.42
C HIS A 153 5.76 4.59 -20.28
N PRO A 154 5.18 3.95 -21.32
CA PRO A 154 3.74 3.58 -21.31
C PRO A 154 3.34 2.59 -20.23
N ARG A 155 4.29 1.86 -19.65
CA ARG A 155 4.03 0.94 -18.54
C ARG A 155 4.09 1.60 -17.17
N ILE A 156 4.62 2.81 -17.03
CA ILE A 156 4.62 3.55 -15.76
C ILE A 156 3.35 4.40 -15.70
N VAL A 157 2.34 3.89 -15.00
CA VAL A 157 0.97 4.40 -15.08
C VAL A 157 0.50 5.17 -13.85
N ALA A 158 1.22 5.03 -12.73
CA ALA A 158 0.79 5.59 -11.45
C ALA A 158 1.95 5.85 -10.48
N ILE A 159 1.65 6.66 -9.47
CA ILE A 159 2.47 6.79 -8.27
C ILE A 159 1.64 6.51 -7.01
N LYS A 160 2.23 5.81 -6.03
CA LYS A 160 1.90 5.87 -4.62
C LYS A 160 2.83 6.89 -3.97
N ASP A 161 2.32 8.05 -3.61
CA ASP A 161 3.09 9.12 -2.96
C ASP A 161 2.88 9.09 -1.44
N ALA A 162 3.94 8.80 -0.71
CA ALA A 162 3.99 8.82 0.75
C ALA A 162 5.02 9.85 1.27
N THR A 163 5.18 10.97 0.55
CA THR A 163 6.07 12.06 0.96
C THR A 163 5.46 12.94 2.06
N GLY A 164 4.13 12.96 2.17
CA GLY A 164 3.43 13.91 3.04
C GLY A 164 3.35 15.33 2.48
N ASN A 165 3.78 15.56 1.25
CA ASN A 165 3.77 16.88 0.60
C ASN A 165 2.63 16.99 -0.40
N LEU A 166 1.51 17.59 0.01
CA LEU A 166 0.33 17.75 -0.84
C LEU A 166 0.58 18.60 -2.09
N GLY A 167 1.54 19.54 -2.04
CA GLY A 167 1.89 20.37 -3.21
C GLY A 167 2.40 19.55 -4.40
N ARG A 168 2.94 18.36 -4.14
CA ARG A 168 3.40 17.44 -5.20
C ARG A 168 2.26 16.94 -6.09
N VAL A 169 1.04 16.83 -5.57
CA VAL A 169 -0.12 16.35 -6.36
C VAL A 169 -0.35 17.24 -7.59
N SER A 170 -0.33 18.57 -7.40
CA SER A 170 -0.47 19.52 -8.52
C SER A 170 0.76 19.51 -9.43
N ALA A 171 1.98 19.51 -8.86
CA ALA A 171 3.21 19.48 -9.63
C ALA A 171 3.31 18.19 -10.50
N GLN A 172 2.99 17.03 -9.92
CA GLN A 172 2.97 15.75 -10.64
C GLN A 172 1.93 15.75 -11.77
N ARG A 173 0.74 16.33 -11.55
CA ARG A 173 -0.30 16.41 -12.59
C ARG A 173 0.15 17.30 -13.76
N LEU A 174 0.81 18.42 -13.48
CA LEU A 174 1.34 19.30 -14.53
C LEU A 174 2.44 18.64 -15.37
N GLU A 175 3.36 17.93 -14.70
CA GLU A 175 4.55 17.36 -15.36
C GLU A 175 4.32 15.96 -15.94
N CYS A 176 3.49 15.12 -15.30
CA CYS A 176 3.22 13.75 -15.75
C CYS A 176 1.93 13.65 -16.61
N GLY A 177 1.10 14.70 -16.63
CA GLY A 177 -0.16 14.73 -17.34
C GLY A 177 -1.38 14.33 -16.48
N GLU A 178 -2.56 14.74 -16.92
CA GLU A 178 -3.83 14.55 -16.19
C GLU A 178 -4.26 13.08 -16.05
N THR A 179 -3.79 12.21 -16.93
CA THR A 179 -4.14 10.78 -16.93
C THR A 179 -3.24 9.95 -16.03
N PHE A 180 -2.13 10.53 -15.53
CA PHE A 180 -1.22 9.84 -14.64
C PHE A 180 -1.87 9.65 -13.26
N VAL A 181 -2.02 8.40 -12.83
CA VAL A 181 -2.75 8.06 -11.61
C VAL A 181 -1.92 8.40 -10.36
N GLN A 182 -2.51 9.17 -9.45
CA GLN A 182 -1.89 9.55 -8.19
C GLN A 182 -2.67 8.96 -7.02
N LEU A 183 -2.01 8.12 -6.23
CA LEU A 183 -2.54 7.47 -5.04
C LEU A 183 -1.78 7.94 -3.80
N SER A 184 -2.50 8.32 -2.75
CA SER A 184 -1.88 8.62 -1.47
C SER A 184 -1.28 7.36 -0.86
N GLY A 185 -0.10 7.48 -0.25
CA GLY A 185 0.49 6.46 0.61
C GLY A 185 0.29 6.74 2.10
N ASN A 186 -0.39 7.86 2.43
CA ASN A 186 -0.62 8.36 3.78
C ASN A 186 -2.12 8.48 4.04
N ASP A 187 -2.64 7.68 4.96
CA ASP A 187 -4.06 7.65 5.32
C ASP A 187 -4.54 8.99 5.91
N ASP A 188 -3.76 9.57 6.80
CA ASP A 188 -4.05 10.82 7.49
C ASP A 188 -4.10 12.05 6.58
N MET A 189 -3.51 11.97 5.40
CA MET A 189 -3.47 13.05 4.41
C MET A 189 -4.38 12.80 3.20
N ALA A 190 -5.05 11.66 3.14
CA ALA A 190 -5.78 11.22 1.95
C ALA A 190 -6.93 12.17 1.57
N LEU A 191 -7.57 12.85 2.54
CA LEU A 191 -8.61 13.86 2.26
C LEU A 191 -8.05 15.02 1.43
N GLY A 192 -6.96 15.64 1.89
CA GLY A 192 -6.32 16.74 1.18
C GLY A 192 -5.71 16.30 -0.16
N PHE A 193 -5.14 15.10 -0.20
CA PHE A 193 -4.56 14.51 -1.41
C PHE A 193 -5.63 14.34 -2.51
N ASN A 194 -6.79 13.78 -2.16
CA ASN A 194 -7.90 13.60 -3.08
C ASN A 194 -8.53 14.93 -3.50
N ALA A 195 -8.64 15.92 -2.57
CA ALA A 195 -9.13 17.26 -2.89
C ALA A 195 -8.24 17.98 -3.92
N MET A 196 -6.94 17.66 -3.97
CA MET A 196 -6.01 18.19 -4.97
C MET A 196 -5.96 17.40 -6.27
N GLY A 197 -6.76 16.34 -6.39
CA GLY A 197 -6.88 15.55 -7.63
C GLY A 197 -6.25 14.15 -7.56
N GLY A 198 -5.85 13.69 -6.38
CA GLY A 198 -5.59 12.27 -6.13
C GLY A 198 -6.86 11.44 -6.26
N VAL A 199 -6.72 10.16 -6.56
CA VAL A 199 -7.88 9.31 -6.87
C VAL A 199 -8.08 8.16 -5.87
N GLY A 200 -7.31 8.11 -4.79
CA GLY A 200 -7.40 7.05 -3.79
C GLY A 200 -6.21 6.97 -2.86
N CYS A 201 -6.20 5.93 -2.03
CA CYS A 201 -5.13 5.68 -1.06
C CYS A 201 -4.74 4.20 -1.04
N ILE A 202 -3.42 3.92 -1.13
CA ILE A 202 -2.87 2.61 -0.78
C ILE A 202 -2.60 2.63 0.73
N SER A 203 -3.56 2.15 1.48
CA SER A 203 -3.86 2.40 2.89
C SER A 203 -3.31 1.32 3.82
N VAL A 204 -2.82 1.72 4.99
CA VAL A 204 -2.57 0.82 6.11
C VAL A 204 -3.84 0.61 6.93
N THR A 205 -4.59 1.67 7.17
CA THR A 205 -5.83 1.64 7.97
C THR A 205 -6.91 0.76 7.36
N ALA A 206 -6.97 0.65 6.03
CA ALA A 206 -7.92 -0.23 5.36
C ALA A 206 -7.73 -1.72 5.71
N ASN A 207 -6.58 -2.15 6.23
CA ASN A 207 -6.44 -3.50 6.80
C ASN A 207 -7.41 -3.73 7.98
N VAL A 208 -7.65 -2.69 8.79
CA VAL A 208 -8.38 -2.77 10.07
C VAL A 208 -9.84 -2.31 9.92
N ALA A 209 -10.06 -1.27 9.12
CA ALA A 209 -11.36 -0.60 8.93
C ALA A 209 -11.73 -0.48 7.45
N PRO A 210 -11.79 -1.59 6.67
CA PRO A 210 -11.96 -1.52 5.21
C PRO A 210 -13.24 -0.81 4.80
N ARG A 211 -14.38 -1.06 5.47
CA ARG A 211 -15.65 -0.40 5.17
C ARG A 211 -15.56 1.12 5.33
N LEU A 212 -15.05 1.60 6.46
CA LEU A 212 -14.92 3.03 6.71
C LEU A 212 -13.96 3.70 5.71
N CYS A 213 -12.85 3.04 5.37
CA CYS A 213 -11.92 3.53 4.35
C CYS A 213 -12.54 3.53 2.94
N SER A 214 -13.34 2.52 2.61
CA SER A 214 -14.07 2.46 1.35
C SER A 214 -15.12 3.58 1.26
N ASP A 215 -15.92 3.78 2.31
CA ASP A 215 -16.93 4.84 2.38
C ASP A 215 -16.28 6.23 2.30
N PHE A 216 -15.13 6.43 2.94
CA PHE A 216 -14.35 7.65 2.85
C PHE A 216 -13.90 7.93 1.41
N GLN A 217 -13.29 6.95 0.76
CA GLN A 217 -12.82 7.09 -0.62
C GLN A 217 -13.97 7.30 -1.60
N LYS A 218 -15.08 6.64 -1.38
CA LYS A 218 -16.30 6.84 -2.15
C LYS A 218 -16.84 8.27 -1.97
N ALA A 219 -16.89 8.78 -0.73
CA ALA A 219 -17.34 10.14 -0.45
C ALA A 219 -16.48 11.19 -1.17
N THR A 220 -15.14 11.05 -1.17
CA THR A 220 -14.24 11.97 -1.89
C THR A 220 -14.49 11.92 -3.40
N ARG A 221 -14.65 10.73 -3.97
CA ARG A 221 -14.86 10.53 -5.41
C ARG A 221 -16.21 11.08 -5.89
N GLU A 222 -17.21 11.06 -5.03
CA GLU A 222 -18.55 11.60 -5.29
C GLU A 222 -18.67 13.11 -4.97
N GLY A 223 -17.61 13.75 -4.51
CA GLY A 223 -17.61 15.17 -4.14
C GLY A 223 -18.36 15.48 -2.83
N ARG A 224 -18.66 14.46 -2.02
CA ARG A 224 -19.32 14.61 -0.71
C ARG A 224 -18.29 14.92 0.39
N TRP A 225 -17.71 16.12 0.28
CA TRP A 225 -16.55 16.51 1.10
C TRP A 225 -16.87 16.61 2.60
N ASP A 226 -18.10 17.02 2.97
CA ASP A 226 -18.52 17.07 4.39
C ASP A 226 -18.60 15.66 5.00
N ASP A 227 -19.07 14.67 4.23
CA ASP A 227 -19.12 13.28 4.68
C ASP A 227 -17.70 12.70 4.75
N ALA A 228 -16.85 13.01 3.76
CA ALA A 228 -15.47 12.59 3.76
C ALA A 228 -14.71 13.17 4.97
N LEU A 229 -14.93 14.43 5.33
CA LEU A 229 -14.33 15.07 6.50
C LEU A 229 -14.74 14.37 7.80
N LYS A 230 -16.03 14.05 7.97
CA LYS A 230 -16.51 13.30 9.15
C LYS A 230 -15.85 11.92 9.26
N LEU A 231 -15.68 11.23 8.13
CA LEU A 231 -15.00 9.92 8.10
C LEU A 231 -13.50 10.05 8.36
N GLN A 232 -12.85 11.10 7.84
CA GLN A 232 -11.46 11.43 8.15
C GLN A 232 -11.26 11.65 9.65
N ASP A 233 -12.09 12.48 10.28
CA ASP A 233 -12.00 12.76 11.71
C ASP A 233 -12.25 11.52 12.56
N LYS A 234 -13.20 10.68 12.14
CA LYS A 234 -13.49 9.39 12.78
C LYS A 234 -12.31 8.41 12.69
N LEU A 235 -11.62 8.39 11.55
CA LEU A 235 -10.51 7.47 11.29
C LEU A 235 -9.15 8.00 11.76
N TYR A 236 -8.99 9.32 11.94
CA TYR A 236 -7.70 9.95 12.21
C TYR A 236 -6.97 9.38 13.44
N PRO A 237 -7.62 9.15 14.60
CA PRO A 237 -6.94 8.50 15.72
C PRO A 237 -6.37 7.13 15.37
N LEU A 238 -7.07 6.35 14.53
CA LEU A 238 -6.59 5.05 14.08
C LEU A 238 -5.43 5.20 13.10
N HIS A 239 -5.49 6.16 12.16
CA HIS A 239 -4.35 6.45 11.26
C HIS A 239 -3.08 6.71 12.05
N ALA A 240 -3.16 7.53 13.11
CA ALA A 240 -2.02 7.85 13.97
C ALA A 240 -1.56 6.66 14.81
N ALA A 241 -2.50 5.92 15.42
CA ALA A 241 -2.20 4.81 16.32
C ALA A 241 -1.47 3.66 15.62
N LEU A 242 -1.76 3.40 14.34
CA LEU A 242 -1.11 2.33 13.55
C LEU A 242 0.37 2.60 13.25
N PHE A 243 0.89 3.77 13.60
CA PHE A 243 2.30 4.16 13.40
C PHE A 243 2.99 4.59 14.72
N THR A 244 2.40 4.30 15.87
CA THR A 244 3.02 4.59 17.18
C THR A 244 4.22 3.70 17.50
N ASP A 245 4.34 2.59 16.80
CA ASP A 245 5.49 1.69 16.79
C ASP A 245 5.81 1.26 15.35
N ALA A 246 6.82 0.39 15.18
CA ALA A 246 7.22 -0.10 13.86
C ALA A 246 6.05 -0.82 13.15
N SER A 247 5.56 -0.20 12.05
CA SER A 247 4.54 -0.83 11.20
C SER A 247 5.13 -2.08 10.50
N PRO A 248 4.37 -3.20 10.43
CA PRO A 248 2.92 -3.34 10.68
C PRO A 248 2.54 -3.85 12.07
N GLY A 249 3.40 -3.81 13.08
CA GLY A 249 3.11 -4.33 14.42
C GLY A 249 1.77 -3.84 14.98
N PRO A 250 1.53 -2.50 15.12
CA PRO A 250 0.26 -1.98 15.59
C PRO A 250 -0.94 -2.39 14.72
N THR A 251 -0.74 -2.52 13.41
CA THR A 251 -1.80 -2.95 12.47
C THR A 251 -2.23 -4.39 12.69
N LYS A 252 -1.27 -5.31 12.88
CA LYS A 252 -1.57 -6.72 13.20
C LYS A 252 -2.21 -6.86 14.57
N TYR A 253 -1.76 -6.07 15.54
CA TYR A 253 -2.42 -6.00 16.83
C TYR A 253 -3.88 -5.52 16.70
N ALA A 254 -4.13 -4.41 15.99
CA ALA A 254 -5.48 -3.92 15.74
C ALA A 254 -6.36 -4.98 15.07
N LEU A 255 -5.83 -5.69 14.07
CA LEU A 255 -6.55 -6.79 13.41
C LEU A 255 -6.91 -7.92 14.37
N SER A 256 -6.04 -8.28 15.32
CA SER A 256 -6.36 -9.29 16.34
C SER A 256 -7.50 -8.85 17.27
N ARG A 257 -7.72 -7.53 17.42
CA ARG A 257 -8.80 -6.95 18.23
C ARG A 257 -10.15 -6.95 17.49
N VAL A 258 -10.13 -6.62 16.19
CA VAL A 258 -11.36 -6.52 15.36
C VAL A 258 -11.77 -7.83 14.69
N ARG A 259 -10.83 -8.78 14.56
CA ARG A 259 -11.07 -10.10 13.96
C ARG A 259 -10.56 -11.20 14.87
N GLN A 260 -11.49 -11.83 15.57
CA GLN A 260 -11.15 -12.92 16.49
C GLN A 260 -10.33 -14.01 15.78
N GLY A 261 -9.19 -14.37 16.36
CA GLY A 261 -8.30 -15.40 15.86
C GLY A 261 -7.32 -14.93 14.77
N PHE A 262 -7.32 -13.64 14.40
CA PHE A 262 -6.30 -13.11 13.49
C PHE A 262 -4.94 -13.06 14.21
N PRO A 263 -3.85 -13.69 13.67
CA PRO A 263 -2.57 -13.74 14.35
C PRO A 263 -1.86 -12.38 14.28
N SER A 264 -1.28 -11.95 15.41
CA SER A 264 -0.45 -10.75 15.51
C SER A 264 1.04 -11.02 15.33
N GLU A 265 1.43 -12.27 15.02
CA GLU A 265 2.83 -12.68 14.84
C GLU A 265 3.55 -11.85 13.78
N LEU A 266 4.77 -11.45 14.10
CA LEU A 266 5.69 -10.70 13.24
C LEU A 266 6.98 -11.48 13.05
N ARG A 267 7.67 -11.26 11.94
CA ARG A 267 9.01 -11.81 11.72
C ARG A 267 10.08 -10.81 12.13
N LEU A 268 11.13 -11.27 12.78
CA LEU A 268 12.29 -10.43 13.09
C LEU A 268 12.83 -9.77 11.82
N PRO A 269 13.28 -8.51 11.89
CA PRO A 269 13.58 -7.73 13.11
C PRO A 269 12.37 -7.01 13.75
N LEU A 270 11.16 -7.19 13.20
CA LEU A 270 9.95 -6.62 13.80
C LEU A 270 9.53 -7.45 15.01
N VAL A 271 9.03 -6.75 16.03
CA VAL A 271 8.56 -7.34 17.29
C VAL A 271 7.18 -6.80 17.63
N GLU A 272 6.51 -7.43 18.60
CA GLU A 272 5.24 -6.95 19.11
C GLU A 272 5.30 -5.47 19.51
N PRO A 273 4.22 -4.70 19.26
CA PRO A 273 4.14 -3.31 19.70
C PRO A 273 4.17 -3.21 21.22
N SER A 274 4.69 -2.09 21.71
CA SER A 274 4.73 -1.76 23.13
C SER A 274 3.33 -1.67 23.74
N ASP A 275 3.21 -1.82 25.06
CA ASP A 275 1.94 -1.65 25.76
C ASP A 275 1.34 -0.24 25.57
N ALA A 276 2.19 0.77 25.40
CA ALA A 276 1.74 2.12 25.10
C ALA A 276 1.09 2.19 23.71
N SER A 277 1.68 1.56 22.70
CA SER A 277 1.13 1.45 21.37
C SER A 277 -0.17 0.66 21.35
N LYS A 278 -0.22 -0.48 22.06
CA LYS A 278 -1.44 -1.30 22.19
C LYS A 278 -2.59 -0.51 22.79
N ARG A 279 -2.37 0.26 23.86
CA ARG A 279 -3.39 1.15 24.44
C ARG A 279 -3.86 2.25 23.49
N ALA A 280 -2.94 2.85 22.73
CA ALA A 280 -3.30 3.86 21.74
C ALA A 280 -4.18 3.27 20.62
N VAL A 281 -3.84 2.05 20.18
CA VAL A 281 -4.64 1.31 19.19
C VAL A 281 -6.02 0.98 19.73
N ASP A 282 -6.14 0.44 20.95
CA ASP A 282 -7.44 0.10 21.57
C ASP A 282 -8.34 1.35 21.66
N ALA A 283 -7.82 2.47 22.19
CA ALA A 283 -8.56 3.72 22.25
C ALA A 283 -9.01 4.25 20.88
N ALA A 284 -8.18 4.07 19.86
CA ALA A 284 -8.51 4.48 18.50
C ALA A 284 -9.56 3.58 17.84
N LEU A 285 -9.55 2.28 18.14
CA LEU A 285 -10.58 1.34 17.71
C LEU A 285 -11.94 1.64 18.35
N GLU A 286 -11.97 1.94 19.66
CA GLU A 286 -13.18 2.40 20.38
C GLU A 286 -13.72 3.69 19.76
N HIS A 287 -12.86 4.69 19.53
CA HIS A 287 -13.26 5.96 18.87
C HIS A 287 -13.88 5.73 17.50
N ALA A 288 -13.32 4.83 16.72
CA ALA A 288 -13.84 4.49 15.40
C ALA A 288 -15.11 3.61 15.44
N GLY A 289 -15.48 3.07 16.63
CA GLY A 289 -16.61 2.16 16.82
C GLY A 289 -16.38 0.79 16.19
N LEU A 290 -15.15 0.28 16.27
CA LEU A 290 -14.75 -1.01 15.71
C LEU A 290 -14.69 -2.11 16.80
N ILE A 291 -14.60 -1.73 18.04
CA ILE A 291 -14.71 -2.59 19.25
C ILE A 291 -15.56 -1.91 20.29
#